data_ff0f5f067e48b17478bd6b7a217056a7
#
_entry.id   ff0f5f067e48b17478bd6b7a217056a7
#
_cell.length_a   1.000
_cell.length_b   1.000
_cell.length_c   1.000
_cell.angle_alpha   90.00
_cell.angle_beta   90.00
_cell.angle_gamma   90.00
#
_symmetry.space_group_name_H-M   'P 1'
#
loop_
_entity.id
_entity.type
_entity.pdbx_description
1 polymer ?
#
loop_
_entity_poly.entity_id
_entity_poly.type
_entity_poly.pdbx_seq_one_letter_code
_entity_poly.pdbx_strand_id
1 'polypeptide(L)'
;MRRAAPAVDNRPREVNLMRKLRFFAAAAVALSLCVSTPSFAQARKDFKVCWTIYAGWMPWGYAKTQGIMSKWAKKYGINVDVVQLNDYIESINQYTAGKFDGCAMTNMDALTIPASGGVDSTALIVSDYSNGNDGVLVKGSGKKVADLKGQPVNLVELSVSHYLLARALESVGMSERDIKTVNTSDADISGAFATPAVHNAVTWNPMLADLKAKPNVTEVFDSSRIPGEIMDMMVVNTRTLHDNPALGKALTGAWFEIMQLMHGTSPDSQAALTSMAKASGTDLAGYKSQLSTTALFYTPQQALDFATSPNMPKIMTRVAQFSFDHGLLGKGAPNAGAVGMAFDNNVTVGNKNNLKLRFDPTYVRLAAQGKL
;
A
#
# COMPACT_ATOMS: atom_id res chain seq x y z
N MET A 1 -76.09 77.86 -5.68
CA MET A 1 -75.12 77.37 -4.72
C MET A 1 -75.75 76.29 -3.88
N ARG A 2 -75.55 75.00 -4.19
CA ARG A 2 -76.11 73.88 -3.42
C ARG A 2 -74.95 73.04 -2.96
N ARG A 3 -74.81 72.80 -1.65
CA ARG A 3 -73.82 71.88 -1.03
C ARG A 3 -74.36 70.48 -1.17
N ALA A 4 -73.50 69.56 -1.61
CA ALA A 4 -73.78 68.13 -1.60
C ALA A 4 -73.27 67.50 -0.29
N ALA A 5 -74.08 66.61 0.30
CA ALA A 5 -73.74 65.83 1.49
C ALA A 5 -72.91 64.61 1.18
N PRO A 6 -72.10 64.12 2.12
CA PRO A 6 -71.22 62.93 1.88
C PRO A 6 -72.00 61.62 1.99
N ALA A 7 -71.63 60.67 1.13
CA ALA A 7 -72.15 59.27 1.09
C ALA A 7 -71.55 58.40 2.20
N VAL A 8 -72.41 57.63 2.87
CA VAL A 8 -72.02 56.59 3.89
C VAL A 8 -71.61 55.32 3.17
N ASP A 9 -70.42 54.83 3.42
CA ASP A 9 -69.92 53.54 2.90
C ASP A 9 -70.23 52.40 3.86
N ASN A 10 -71.17 51.56 3.47
CA ASN A 10 -71.59 50.36 4.19
C ASN A 10 -70.95 49.11 3.52
N ARG A 11 -69.76 48.71 3.97
CA ARG A 11 -69.16 47.38 3.57
C ARG A 11 -69.12 46.48 4.77
N PRO A 12 -69.49 45.21 4.61
CA PRO A 12 -69.59 44.24 5.71
C PRO A 12 -68.25 43.75 6.19
N ARG A 13 -68.17 43.49 7.52
CA ARG A 13 -67.01 43.07 8.31
C ARG A 13 -66.60 41.60 8.14
N GLU A 14 -66.76 40.95 7.01
CA GLU A 14 -66.49 39.50 6.88
C GLU A 14 -65.09 39.12 6.36
N VAL A 15 -64.19 40.06 6.04
CA VAL A 15 -62.91 39.76 5.38
C VAL A 15 -61.78 39.33 6.37
N ASN A 16 -61.99 39.55 7.68
CA ASN A 16 -60.90 39.35 8.65
C ASN A 16 -60.81 37.93 9.26
N LEU A 17 -61.79 37.08 9.11
CA LEU A 17 -61.75 35.71 9.68
C LEU A 17 -61.01 34.74 8.76
N MET A 18 -61.20 34.83 7.47
CA MET A 18 -60.49 33.96 6.50
C MET A 18 -58.98 34.24 6.33
N ARG A 19 -58.57 35.47 6.64
CA ARG A 19 -57.15 35.83 6.58
C ARG A 19 -56.36 35.30 7.77
N LYS A 20 -56.97 35.12 8.94
CA LYS A 20 -56.33 34.48 10.11
C LYS A 20 -56.27 32.97 10.01
N LEU A 21 -57.21 32.29 9.35
CA LEU A 21 -57.14 30.83 9.10
C LEU A 21 -56.07 30.46 8.06
N ARG A 22 -55.79 31.31 7.08
CA ARG A 22 -54.74 31.05 6.09
C ARG A 22 -53.32 31.18 6.66
N PHE A 23 -53.10 31.99 7.67
CA PHE A 23 -51.80 32.07 8.36
C PHE A 23 -51.53 30.89 9.28
N PHE A 24 -52.53 30.29 9.90
CA PHE A 24 -52.36 29.08 10.71
C PHE A 24 -52.11 27.80 9.87
N ALA A 25 -52.69 27.69 8.70
CA ALA A 25 -52.45 26.59 7.79
C ALA A 25 -51.04 26.63 7.16
N ALA A 26 -50.49 27.83 6.87
CA ALA A 26 -49.14 28.00 6.34
C ALA A 26 -48.05 27.70 7.40
N ALA A 27 -48.31 28.00 8.68
CA ALA A 27 -47.37 27.70 9.77
C ALA A 27 -47.32 26.19 10.12
N ALA A 28 -48.41 25.45 9.95
CA ALA A 28 -48.43 23.98 10.17
C ALA A 28 -47.73 23.20 9.05
N VAL A 29 -47.71 23.69 7.81
CA VAL A 29 -46.99 23.06 6.69
C VAL A 29 -45.48 23.35 6.74
N ALA A 30 -45.07 24.52 7.29
CA ALA A 30 -43.65 24.85 7.43
C ALA A 30 -42.94 24.06 8.56
N LEU A 31 -43.68 23.56 9.57
CA LEU A 31 -43.10 22.75 10.68
C LEU A 31 -42.93 21.28 10.34
N SER A 32 -43.55 20.76 9.28
CA SER A 32 -43.44 19.36 8.86
C SER A 32 -42.27 19.07 7.91
N LEU A 33 -41.47 20.08 7.52
CA LEU A 33 -40.36 19.92 6.57
C LEU A 33 -38.97 19.89 7.21
N CYS A 34 -38.86 19.86 8.54
CA CYS A 34 -37.57 19.81 9.26
C CYS A 34 -37.36 18.55 10.09
N VAL A 35 -38.05 17.45 9.82
CA VAL A 35 -37.58 16.14 10.24
C VAL A 35 -36.66 15.63 9.15
N SER A 36 -35.46 16.22 9.04
CA SER A 36 -34.31 15.56 8.41
C SER A 36 -34.04 14.31 9.24
N THR A 37 -34.62 13.18 8.83
CA THR A 37 -34.12 11.89 9.26
C THR A 37 -32.63 11.88 8.98
N PRO A 38 -31.75 11.62 9.97
CA PRO A 38 -30.36 11.42 9.66
C PRO A 38 -30.32 10.26 8.66
N SER A 39 -30.00 10.57 7.42
CA SER A 39 -29.64 9.56 6.43
C SER A 39 -28.38 8.92 6.99
N PHE A 40 -28.52 7.84 7.74
CA PHE A 40 -27.39 6.96 8.02
C PHE A 40 -26.92 6.50 6.66
N ALA A 41 -25.87 7.15 6.14
CA ALA A 41 -25.19 6.66 4.95
C ALA A 41 -24.90 5.19 5.21
N GLN A 42 -25.50 4.31 4.42
CA GLN A 42 -25.32 2.87 4.57
C GLN A 42 -23.80 2.62 4.54
N ALA A 43 -23.28 2.03 5.62
CA ALA A 43 -21.86 1.74 5.74
C ALA A 43 -21.39 1.01 4.49
N ARG A 44 -20.33 1.51 3.86
CA ARG A 44 -19.76 0.92 2.65
C ARG A 44 -19.41 -0.54 2.92
N LYS A 45 -19.79 -1.44 2.00
CA LYS A 45 -19.58 -2.89 2.16
C LYS A 45 -18.59 -3.47 1.16
N ASP A 46 -18.35 -2.80 0.05
CA ASP A 46 -17.53 -3.32 -1.05
C ASP A 46 -16.20 -2.60 -1.11
N PHE A 47 -15.10 -3.36 -1.04
CA PHE A 47 -13.73 -2.88 -1.04
C PHE A 47 -12.89 -3.62 -2.08
N LYS A 48 -11.85 -2.95 -2.58
CA LYS A 48 -10.87 -3.54 -3.51
C LYS A 48 -9.46 -3.28 -3.02
N VAL A 49 -8.62 -4.31 -3.03
CA VAL A 49 -7.18 -4.17 -2.77
C VAL A 49 -6.38 -4.74 -3.92
N CYS A 50 -5.21 -4.16 -4.20
CA CYS A 50 -4.32 -4.62 -5.26
C CYS A 50 -3.01 -5.21 -4.74
N TRP A 51 -2.39 -6.03 -5.57
CA TRP A 51 -1.08 -6.60 -5.36
C TRP A 51 -0.45 -6.98 -6.71
N THR A 52 0.86 -7.16 -6.75
CA THR A 52 1.60 -7.64 -7.92
C THR A 52 2.43 -8.88 -7.58
N ILE A 53 3.01 -9.53 -8.58
CA ILE A 53 3.79 -10.76 -8.36
C ILE A 53 5.10 -10.42 -7.66
N TYR A 54 5.20 -10.92 -6.44
CA TYR A 54 6.36 -10.95 -5.58
C TYR A 54 6.22 -12.18 -4.67
N ALA A 55 7.31 -12.88 -4.41
CA ALA A 55 7.26 -14.16 -3.66
C ALA A 55 6.53 -14.02 -2.30
N GLY A 56 6.78 -12.92 -1.57
CA GLY A 56 6.15 -12.62 -0.29
C GLY A 56 4.68 -12.18 -0.38
N TRP A 57 4.18 -11.76 -1.57
CA TRP A 57 2.78 -11.31 -1.75
C TRP A 57 1.86 -12.36 -2.39
N MET A 58 2.39 -13.51 -2.81
CA MET A 58 1.58 -14.64 -3.34
C MET A 58 0.43 -15.06 -2.41
N PRO A 59 0.54 -14.91 -1.07
CA PRO A 59 -0.57 -15.15 -0.15
C PRO A 59 -1.85 -14.37 -0.48
N TRP A 60 -1.79 -13.16 -1.03
CA TRP A 60 -2.98 -12.40 -1.42
C TRP A 60 -3.77 -13.07 -2.54
N GLY A 61 -3.08 -13.59 -3.56
CA GLY A 61 -3.71 -14.38 -4.62
C GLY A 61 -4.31 -15.68 -4.09
N TYR A 62 -3.60 -16.34 -3.19
CA TYR A 62 -4.08 -17.55 -2.52
C TYR A 62 -5.32 -17.26 -1.65
N ALA A 63 -5.33 -16.15 -0.90
CA ALA A 63 -6.48 -15.70 -0.12
C ALA A 63 -7.75 -15.59 -0.96
N LYS A 64 -7.62 -15.04 -2.16
CA LYS A 64 -8.74 -14.90 -3.11
C LYS A 64 -9.20 -16.26 -3.63
N THR A 65 -8.28 -17.04 -4.18
CA THR A 65 -8.61 -18.29 -4.90
C THR A 65 -9.14 -19.39 -3.98
N GLN A 66 -8.72 -19.41 -2.71
CA GLN A 66 -9.19 -20.37 -1.72
C GLN A 66 -10.35 -19.86 -0.86
N GLY A 67 -10.88 -18.68 -1.15
CA GLY A 67 -12.01 -18.12 -0.42
C GLY A 67 -11.69 -17.65 1.00
N ILE A 68 -10.42 -17.64 1.43
CA ILE A 68 -10.00 -17.18 2.76
C ILE A 68 -10.38 -15.71 2.95
N MET A 69 -10.09 -14.87 1.94
CA MET A 69 -10.49 -13.45 2.00
C MET A 69 -12.01 -13.30 2.13
N SER A 70 -12.78 -14.06 1.35
CA SER A 70 -14.25 -14.03 1.42
C SER A 70 -14.78 -14.49 2.78
N LYS A 71 -14.15 -15.50 3.40
CA LYS A 71 -14.50 -15.96 4.76
C LYS A 71 -14.34 -14.84 5.77
N TRP A 72 -13.18 -14.17 5.79
CA TRP A 72 -12.92 -13.08 6.72
C TRP A 72 -13.76 -11.85 6.45
N ALA A 73 -13.98 -11.50 5.18
CA ALA A 73 -14.86 -10.40 4.80
C ALA A 73 -16.31 -10.63 5.29
N LYS A 74 -16.85 -11.83 5.07
CA LYS A 74 -18.20 -12.21 5.55
C LYS A 74 -18.32 -12.18 7.06
N LYS A 75 -17.28 -12.57 7.80
CA LYS A 75 -17.25 -12.48 9.28
C LYS A 75 -17.53 -11.06 9.76
N TYR A 76 -17.12 -10.04 9.01
CA TYR A 76 -17.30 -8.63 9.34
C TYR A 76 -18.39 -7.92 8.50
N GLY A 77 -19.18 -8.67 7.73
CA GLY A 77 -20.32 -8.13 6.98
C GLY A 77 -19.94 -7.27 5.78
N ILE A 78 -18.75 -7.49 5.20
CA ILE A 78 -18.23 -6.76 4.04
C ILE A 78 -17.86 -7.72 2.89
N ASN A 79 -17.54 -7.16 1.73
CA ASN A 79 -16.94 -7.85 0.59
C ASN A 79 -15.57 -7.22 0.30
N VAL A 80 -14.57 -8.04 0.01
CA VAL A 80 -13.24 -7.57 -0.38
C VAL A 80 -12.80 -8.30 -1.64
N ASP A 81 -12.59 -7.56 -2.73
CA ASP A 81 -12.00 -8.08 -3.95
C ASP A 81 -10.49 -7.85 -3.94
N VAL A 82 -9.71 -8.92 -4.09
CA VAL A 82 -8.25 -8.90 -4.15
C VAL A 82 -7.84 -9.03 -5.62
N VAL A 83 -7.21 -7.99 -6.17
CA VAL A 83 -6.92 -7.88 -7.61
C VAL A 83 -5.41 -7.92 -7.83
N GLN A 84 -4.96 -8.89 -8.63
CA GLN A 84 -3.60 -8.92 -9.12
C GLN A 84 -3.47 -7.97 -10.32
N LEU A 85 -2.41 -7.18 -10.33
CA LEU A 85 -1.97 -6.37 -11.46
C LEU A 85 -0.59 -6.86 -11.93
N ASN A 86 -0.22 -6.54 -13.17
CA ASN A 86 1.01 -7.06 -13.77
C ASN A 86 2.19 -6.08 -13.68
N ASP A 87 1.92 -4.81 -13.41
CA ASP A 87 2.93 -3.75 -13.28
C ASP A 87 2.87 -3.16 -11.88
N TYR A 88 4.00 -3.16 -11.21
CA TYR A 88 4.12 -2.76 -9.81
C TYR A 88 3.83 -1.26 -9.60
N ILE A 89 4.48 -0.39 -10.37
CA ILE A 89 4.28 1.07 -10.23
C ILE A 89 2.87 1.47 -10.64
N GLU A 90 2.32 0.86 -11.70
CA GLU A 90 0.94 1.12 -12.11
C GLU A 90 -0.06 0.71 -11.02
N SER A 91 0.20 -0.38 -10.28
CA SER A 91 -0.66 -0.79 -9.16
C SER A 91 -0.76 0.28 -8.07
N ILE A 92 0.38 0.89 -7.72
CA ILE A 92 0.46 1.97 -6.74
C ILE A 92 -0.19 3.25 -7.27
N ASN A 93 0.00 3.57 -8.56
CA ASN A 93 -0.65 4.71 -9.21
C ASN A 93 -2.18 4.58 -9.19
N GLN A 94 -2.71 3.39 -9.44
CA GLN A 94 -4.16 3.13 -9.37
C GLN A 94 -4.70 3.25 -7.94
N TYR A 95 -3.95 2.78 -6.94
CA TYR A 95 -4.27 3.03 -5.54
C TYR A 95 -4.27 4.54 -5.22
N THR A 96 -3.23 5.25 -5.62
CA THR A 96 -3.09 6.71 -5.43
C THR A 96 -4.24 7.48 -6.08
N ALA A 97 -4.70 7.02 -7.24
CA ALA A 97 -5.88 7.57 -7.94
C ALA A 97 -7.23 7.15 -7.31
N GLY A 98 -7.23 6.38 -6.21
CA GLY A 98 -8.45 5.98 -5.50
C GLY A 98 -9.25 4.85 -6.17
N LYS A 99 -8.66 4.10 -7.13
CA LYS A 99 -9.33 2.94 -7.75
C LYS A 99 -9.30 1.71 -6.85
N PHE A 100 -8.40 1.67 -5.89
CA PHE A 100 -8.26 0.65 -4.86
C PHE A 100 -8.26 1.28 -3.47
N ASP A 101 -8.78 0.58 -2.48
CA ASP A 101 -8.82 0.97 -1.07
C ASP A 101 -7.51 0.68 -0.35
N GLY A 102 -6.76 -0.28 -0.86
CA GLY A 102 -5.43 -0.66 -0.41
C GLY A 102 -4.64 -1.31 -1.53
N CYS A 103 -3.32 -1.41 -1.37
CA CYS A 103 -2.42 -2.08 -2.29
C CYS A 103 -1.19 -2.61 -1.54
N ALA A 104 -0.65 -3.75 -1.99
CA ALA A 104 0.64 -4.22 -1.54
C ALA A 104 1.74 -3.37 -2.17
N MET A 105 2.64 -2.82 -1.34
CA MET A 105 3.77 -2.01 -1.80
C MET A 105 4.87 -1.95 -0.75
N THR A 106 6.07 -1.54 -1.16
CA THR A 106 7.18 -1.35 -0.23
C THR A 106 7.07 -0.04 0.54
N ASN A 107 7.84 0.07 1.61
CA ASN A 107 7.88 1.25 2.46
C ASN A 107 8.35 2.51 1.72
N MET A 108 9.33 2.39 0.83
CA MET A 108 9.82 3.51 0.04
C MET A 108 8.74 4.02 -0.92
N ASP A 109 8.12 3.12 -1.66
CA ASP A 109 7.13 3.48 -2.67
C ASP A 109 5.84 4.02 -2.03
N ALA A 110 5.48 3.53 -0.82
CA ALA A 110 4.39 4.11 -0.02
C ALA A 110 4.66 5.58 0.38
N LEU A 111 5.92 5.92 0.66
CA LEU A 111 6.33 7.29 0.97
C LEU A 111 6.37 8.17 -0.28
N THR A 112 6.95 7.68 -1.38
CA THR A 112 7.30 8.49 -2.56
C THR A 112 6.15 8.66 -3.54
N ILE A 113 5.16 7.75 -3.58
CA ILE A 113 4.07 7.83 -4.55
C ILE A 113 2.79 8.30 -3.85
N PRO A 114 2.07 7.50 -3.06
CA PRO A 114 0.81 7.98 -2.48
C PRO A 114 1.02 9.07 -1.43
N ALA A 115 1.96 8.91 -0.49
CA ALA A 115 2.10 9.85 0.60
C ALA A 115 2.64 11.22 0.12
N SER A 116 3.66 11.26 -0.74
CA SER A 116 4.14 12.51 -1.34
C SER A 116 3.12 13.11 -2.31
N GLY A 117 2.30 12.29 -2.97
CA GLY A 117 1.15 12.69 -3.77
C GLY A 117 -0.03 13.21 -2.96
N GLY A 118 0.06 13.25 -1.63
CA GLY A 118 -0.97 13.80 -0.73
C GLY A 118 -2.02 12.78 -0.25
N VAL A 119 -1.93 11.52 -0.63
CA VAL A 119 -2.84 10.46 -0.17
C VAL A 119 -2.40 9.98 1.21
N ASP A 120 -3.26 10.21 2.22
CA ASP A 120 -3.02 9.73 3.59
C ASP A 120 -3.21 8.21 3.63
N SER A 121 -2.13 7.50 3.87
CA SER A 121 -2.02 6.04 3.75
C SER A 121 -1.57 5.42 5.07
N THR A 122 -2.12 4.24 5.39
CA THR A 122 -1.77 3.46 6.57
C THR A 122 -1.15 2.13 6.14
N ALA A 123 0.09 1.87 6.56
CA ALA A 123 0.69 0.55 6.56
C ALA A 123 -0.06 -0.29 7.60
N LEU A 124 -1.04 -1.05 7.13
CA LEU A 124 -1.92 -1.89 7.94
C LEU A 124 -1.20 -3.13 8.47
N ILE A 125 -0.39 -3.73 7.60
CA ILE A 125 0.41 -4.92 7.88
C ILE A 125 1.79 -4.67 7.29
N VAL A 126 2.83 -4.76 8.10
CA VAL A 126 4.18 -5.02 7.62
C VAL A 126 4.32 -6.53 7.59
N SER A 127 4.43 -7.10 6.40
CA SER A 127 4.37 -8.56 6.18
C SER A 127 5.71 -9.24 6.35
N ASP A 128 6.75 -8.55 5.96
CA ASP A 128 8.12 -9.05 5.92
C ASP A 128 9.10 -7.92 5.61
N TYR A 129 10.38 -8.28 5.52
CA TYR A 129 11.39 -7.48 4.84
C TYR A 129 12.25 -8.36 3.94
N SER A 130 12.73 -7.78 2.87
CA SER A 130 13.64 -8.44 1.93
C SER A 130 14.99 -8.73 2.61
N ASN A 131 15.45 -9.98 2.49
CA ASN A 131 16.70 -10.47 3.09
C ASN A 131 17.44 -11.38 2.09
N GLY A 132 17.73 -10.82 0.90
CA GLY A 132 18.26 -11.53 -0.25
C GLY A 132 17.23 -11.72 -1.38
N ASN A 133 16.00 -11.20 -1.22
CA ASN A 133 14.92 -11.32 -2.21
C ASN A 133 15.03 -10.30 -3.34
N ASP A 134 15.68 -9.17 -3.08
CA ASP A 134 16.06 -8.16 -4.05
C ASP A 134 17.56 -8.24 -4.33
N GLY A 135 17.95 -8.17 -5.59
CA GLY A 135 19.35 -8.37 -5.97
C GLY A 135 19.80 -7.56 -7.20
N VAL A 136 21.09 -7.32 -7.23
CA VAL A 136 21.81 -6.67 -8.35
C VAL A 136 22.57 -7.75 -9.11
N LEU A 137 22.22 -7.94 -10.37
CA LEU A 137 22.77 -8.96 -11.26
C LEU A 137 23.65 -8.35 -12.34
N VAL A 138 24.76 -9.02 -12.63
CA VAL A 138 25.72 -8.68 -13.69
C VAL A 138 26.00 -9.90 -14.54
N LYS A 139 25.91 -9.81 -15.86
CA LYS A 139 26.37 -10.86 -16.76
C LYS A 139 27.90 -10.96 -16.73
N GLY A 140 28.40 -12.16 -16.53
CA GLY A 140 29.83 -12.49 -16.38
C GLY A 140 30.09 -13.17 -15.04
N SER A 141 31.08 -14.06 -15.02
CA SER A 141 31.51 -14.74 -13.80
C SER A 141 32.44 -13.86 -12.97
N GLY A 142 32.35 -13.94 -11.63
CA GLY A 142 33.25 -13.26 -10.70
C GLY A 142 33.12 -11.74 -10.68
N LYS A 143 32.00 -11.21 -11.15
CA LYS A 143 31.71 -9.77 -11.16
C LYS A 143 31.53 -9.20 -9.76
N LYS A 144 31.74 -7.89 -9.62
CA LYS A 144 31.61 -7.11 -8.38
C LYS A 144 30.77 -5.85 -8.64
N VAL A 145 30.28 -5.22 -7.59
CA VAL A 145 29.56 -3.94 -7.70
C VAL A 145 30.40 -2.88 -8.46
N ALA A 146 31.71 -2.83 -8.25
CA ALA A 146 32.60 -1.89 -8.95
C ALA A 146 32.61 -2.04 -10.48
N ASP A 147 32.25 -3.21 -11.01
CA ASP A 147 32.16 -3.45 -12.46
C ASP A 147 30.96 -2.75 -13.12
N LEU A 148 30.04 -2.22 -12.33
CA LEU A 148 28.94 -1.39 -12.83
C LEU A 148 29.39 -0.01 -13.31
N LYS A 149 30.61 0.43 -12.99
CA LYS A 149 31.10 1.78 -13.34
C LYS A 149 31.03 2.02 -14.84
N GLY A 150 30.35 3.11 -15.23
CA GLY A 150 30.13 3.50 -16.62
C GLY A 150 29.13 2.64 -17.40
N GLN A 151 28.47 1.66 -16.75
CA GLN A 151 27.58 0.73 -17.40
C GLN A 151 26.11 1.13 -17.27
N PRO A 152 25.25 0.77 -18.24
CA PRO A 152 23.82 0.82 -18.08
C PRO A 152 23.33 -0.27 -17.10
N VAL A 153 22.40 0.08 -16.24
CA VAL A 153 21.74 -0.84 -15.27
C VAL A 153 20.23 -0.73 -15.44
N ASN A 154 19.60 -1.83 -15.82
CA ASN A 154 18.15 -1.92 -16.01
C ASN A 154 17.45 -2.22 -14.69
N LEU A 155 16.41 -1.46 -14.37
CA LEU A 155 15.65 -1.59 -13.12
C LEU A 155 14.32 -0.82 -13.24
N VAL A 156 13.40 -1.06 -12.33
CA VAL A 156 12.28 -0.15 -12.13
C VAL A 156 12.83 1.12 -11.46
N GLU A 157 13.03 2.18 -12.26
CA GLU A 157 13.56 3.43 -11.73
C GLU A 157 12.68 4.04 -10.67
N LEU A 158 13.33 4.70 -9.69
CA LEU A 158 12.69 5.43 -8.60
C LEU A 158 11.85 4.53 -7.66
N SER A 159 12.00 3.22 -7.77
CA SER A 159 11.43 2.22 -6.87
C SER A 159 12.45 1.68 -5.86
N VAL A 160 12.01 0.71 -5.08
CA VAL A 160 12.88 -0.05 -4.16
C VAL A 160 14.12 -0.65 -4.84
N SER A 161 14.04 -1.06 -6.11
CA SER A 161 15.20 -1.53 -6.87
C SER A 161 16.26 -0.43 -7.07
N HIS A 162 15.82 0.81 -7.25
CA HIS A 162 16.72 1.95 -7.33
C HIS A 162 17.41 2.22 -5.98
N TYR A 163 16.64 2.12 -4.89
CA TYR A 163 17.20 2.20 -3.53
C TYR A 163 18.27 1.13 -3.29
N LEU A 164 17.99 -0.14 -3.63
CA LEU A 164 18.97 -1.22 -3.50
C LEU A 164 20.24 -0.96 -4.29
N LEU A 165 20.11 -0.47 -5.53
CA LEU A 165 21.25 -0.11 -6.37
C LEU A 165 22.10 0.98 -5.75
N ALA A 166 21.49 2.05 -5.25
CA ALA A 166 22.21 3.12 -4.56
C ALA A 166 22.96 2.60 -3.33
N ARG A 167 22.33 1.73 -2.53
CA ARG A 167 22.98 1.09 -1.38
C ARG A 167 24.15 0.17 -1.80
N ALA A 168 24.02 -0.53 -2.95
CA ALA A 168 25.10 -1.31 -3.51
C ALA A 168 26.30 -0.42 -3.92
N LEU A 169 26.04 0.67 -4.63
CA LEU A 169 27.07 1.62 -5.07
C LEU A 169 27.78 2.28 -3.89
N GLU A 170 27.03 2.75 -2.87
CA GLU A 170 27.60 3.29 -1.64
C GLU A 170 28.58 2.33 -0.96
N SER A 171 28.29 1.02 -0.97
CA SER A 171 29.13 0.01 -0.34
C SER A 171 30.55 -0.08 -0.88
N VAL A 172 30.78 0.48 -2.07
CA VAL A 172 32.08 0.52 -2.75
C VAL A 172 32.56 1.95 -3.05
N GLY A 173 31.94 2.95 -2.41
CA GLY A 173 32.32 4.37 -2.59
C GLY A 173 31.93 4.96 -3.94
N MET A 174 30.95 4.34 -4.63
CA MET A 174 30.36 4.84 -5.87
C MET A 174 29.02 5.51 -5.60
N SER A 175 28.51 6.20 -6.60
CA SER A 175 27.21 6.82 -6.63
C SER A 175 26.53 6.56 -7.98
N GLU A 176 25.27 6.95 -8.11
CA GLU A 176 24.51 6.82 -9.37
C GLU A 176 25.07 7.71 -10.50
N ARG A 177 25.93 8.69 -10.19
CA ARG A 177 26.67 9.46 -11.20
C ARG A 177 27.72 8.62 -11.92
N ASP A 178 28.10 7.49 -11.34
CA ASP A 178 29.09 6.57 -11.89
C ASP A 178 28.50 5.53 -12.84
N ILE A 179 27.18 5.48 -13.00
CA ILE A 179 26.44 4.52 -13.82
C ILE A 179 25.40 5.23 -14.68
N LYS A 180 24.66 4.46 -15.49
CA LYS A 180 23.47 4.95 -16.20
C LYS A 180 22.29 4.04 -15.88
N THR A 181 21.26 4.56 -15.20
CA THR A 181 20.01 3.82 -15.00
C THR A 181 19.21 3.75 -16.30
N VAL A 182 18.49 2.64 -16.47
CA VAL A 182 17.59 2.40 -17.62
C VAL A 182 16.27 1.89 -17.06
N ASN A 183 15.25 2.72 -17.13
CA ASN A 183 13.93 2.34 -16.63
C ASN A 183 13.37 1.14 -17.40
N THR A 184 13.04 0.09 -16.69
CA THR A 184 12.51 -1.16 -17.22
C THR A 184 11.51 -1.72 -16.24
N SER A 185 10.26 -1.95 -16.67
CA SER A 185 9.20 -2.47 -15.80
C SER A 185 9.54 -3.88 -15.29
N ASP A 186 8.95 -4.25 -14.16
CA ASP A 186 9.05 -5.62 -13.62
C ASP A 186 8.50 -6.66 -14.59
N ALA A 187 7.46 -6.33 -15.34
CA ALA A 187 6.92 -7.20 -16.39
C ALA A 187 7.90 -7.46 -17.54
N ASP A 188 8.80 -6.51 -17.85
CA ASP A 188 9.70 -6.55 -18.99
C ASP A 188 11.14 -6.97 -18.64
N ILE A 189 11.55 -6.87 -17.37
CA ILE A 189 12.96 -7.02 -16.93
C ILE A 189 13.56 -8.36 -17.32
N SER A 190 12.80 -9.44 -17.24
CA SER A 190 13.27 -10.79 -17.60
C SER A 190 13.51 -10.91 -19.11
N GLY A 191 12.62 -10.36 -19.92
CA GLY A 191 12.76 -10.31 -21.37
C GLY A 191 13.92 -9.42 -21.82
N ALA A 192 14.05 -8.25 -21.21
CA ALA A 192 15.15 -7.32 -21.48
C ALA A 192 16.52 -7.95 -21.17
N PHE A 193 16.66 -8.56 -19.99
CA PHE A 193 17.91 -9.22 -19.57
C PHE A 193 18.26 -10.45 -20.43
N ALA A 194 17.30 -11.08 -21.08
CA ALA A 194 17.57 -12.18 -22.01
C ALA A 194 18.29 -11.71 -23.27
N THR A 195 18.22 -10.44 -23.62
CA THR A 195 18.88 -9.86 -24.82
C THR A 195 20.39 -9.68 -24.59
N PRO A 196 21.20 -9.71 -25.66
CA PRO A 196 22.65 -9.41 -25.55
C PRO A 196 22.94 -7.96 -25.14
N ALA A 197 22.00 -7.03 -25.31
CA ALA A 197 22.21 -5.60 -25.04
C ALA A 197 22.16 -5.27 -23.56
N VAL A 198 21.46 -6.05 -22.75
CA VAL A 198 21.29 -5.82 -21.29
C VAL A 198 22.26 -6.71 -20.52
N HIS A 199 23.18 -6.08 -19.79
CA HIS A 199 24.21 -6.77 -19.01
C HIS A 199 23.97 -6.74 -17.51
N ASN A 200 23.29 -5.71 -17.01
CA ASN A 200 23.08 -5.46 -15.60
C ASN A 200 21.60 -5.23 -15.31
N ALA A 201 21.10 -5.83 -14.25
CA ALA A 201 19.71 -5.65 -13.83
C ALA A 201 19.59 -5.64 -12.30
N VAL A 202 18.59 -4.92 -11.81
CA VAL A 202 18.15 -4.98 -10.41
C VAL A 202 16.68 -5.39 -10.39
N THR A 203 16.36 -6.42 -9.65
CA THR A 203 15.01 -6.98 -9.57
C THR A 203 14.83 -7.82 -8.30
N TRP A 204 13.66 -8.40 -8.16
CA TRP A 204 13.25 -9.23 -7.02
C TRP A 204 12.70 -10.58 -7.45
N ASN A 205 12.46 -11.49 -6.50
CA ASN A 205 11.88 -12.81 -6.78
C ASN A 205 10.37 -12.71 -7.13
N PRO A 206 9.93 -13.48 -8.15
CA PRO A 206 10.61 -14.63 -8.77
C PRO A 206 11.64 -14.28 -9.87
N MET A 207 11.60 -13.08 -10.47
CA MET A 207 12.45 -12.72 -11.59
C MET A 207 13.95 -12.83 -11.24
N LEU A 208 14.34 -12.44 -10.04
CA LEU A 208 15.73 -12.54 -9.57
C LEU A 208 16.23 -13.99 -9.64
N ALA A 209 15.46 -14.95 -9.16
CA ALA A 209 15.83 -16.38 -9.18
C ALA A 209 15.99 -16.89 -10.62
N ASP A 210 15.07 -16.52 -11.51
CA ASP A 210 15.10 -16.93 -12.92
C ASP A 210 16.33 -16.36 -13.65
N LEU A 211 16.68 -15.12 -13.38
CA LEU A 211 17.82 -14.46 -14.01
C LEU A 211 19.15 -14.97 -13.42
N LYS A 212 19.21 -15.18 -12.12
CA LYS A 212 20.37 -15.72 -11.41
C LYS A 212 20.72 -17.15 -11.84
N ALA A 213 19.71 -17.94 -12.21
CA ALA A 213 19.90 -19.31 -12.71
C ALA A 213 20.53 -19.40 -14.11
N LYS A 214 20.61 -18.26 -14.86
CA LYS A 214 21.21 -18.23 -16.19
C LYS A 214 22.74 -18.40 -16.11
N PRO A 215 23.37 -19.07 -17.11
CA PRO A 215 24.82 -19.21 -17.12
C PRO A 215 25.52 -17.86 -17.20
N ASN A 216 26.66 -17.73 -16.55
CA ASN A 216 27.46 -16.52 -16.51
C ASN A 216 26.72 -15.30 -15.97
N VAL A 217 25.91 -15.43 -14.93
CA VAL A 217 25.33 -14.35 -14.18
C VAL A 217 25.87 -14.37 -12.75
N THR A 218 26.31 -13.23 -12.27
CA THR A 218 26.76 -13.02 -10.89
C THR A 218 25.81 -12.08 -10.18
N GLU A 219 25.32 -12.47 -9.02
CA GLU A 219 24.68 -11.55 -8.07
C GLU A 219 25.78 -10.83 -7.29
N VAL A 220 25.87 -9.53 -7.47
CA VAL A 220 26.98 -8.70 -6.92
C VAL A 220 26.60 -8.05 -5.60
N PHE A 221 25.31 -7.87 -5.35
CA PHE A 221 24.75 -7.32 -4.12
C PHE A 221 23.29 -7.76 -3.96
N ASP A 222 22.84 -7.94 -2.74
CA ASP A 222 21.46 -8.24 -2.41
C ASP A 222 21.01 -7.57 -1.10
N SER A 223 19.71 -7.61 -0.83
CA SER A 223 19.07 -6.96 0.31
C SER A 223 19.45 -7.53 1.68
N SER A 224 20.09 -8.70 1.75
CA SER A 224 20.58 -9.22 3.03
C SER A 224 21.69 -8.36 3.63
N ARG A 225 22.31 -7.51 2.82
CA ARG A 225 23.33 -6.54 3.25
C ARG A 225 22.75 -5.26 3.87
N ILE A 226 21.44 -5.07 3.72
CA ILE A 226 20.69 -3.93 4.27
C ILE A 226 19.41 -4.41 4.98
N PRO A 227 19.52 -5.31 5.97
CA PRO A 227 18.37 -6.01 6.54
C PRO A 227 17.36 -5.02 7.15
N GLY A 228 16.08 -5.22 6.81
CA GLY A 228 14.98 -4.40 7.29
C GLY A 228 14.81 -3.04 6.61
N GLU A 229 15.68 -2.65 5.66
CA GLU A 229 15.52 -1.38 4.93
C GLU A 229 14.44 -1.46 3.85
N ILE A 230 14.23 -2.62 3.25
CA ILE A 230 13.16 -2.90 2.26
C ILE A 230 12.08 -3.70 2.97
N MET A 231 10.96 -3.06 3.25
CA MET A 231 9.81 -3.65 3.93
C MET A 231 8.64 -3.80 2.98
N ASP A 232 7.96 -4.93 3.05
CA ASP A 232 6.76 -5.22 2.30
C ASP A 232 5.52 -5.03 3.14
N MET A 233 4.49 -4.39 2.58
CA MET A 233 3.35 -3.95 3.36
C MET A 233 2.03 -4.10 2.57
N MET A 234 0.94 -4.34 3.29
CA MET A 234 -0.40 -3.97 2.81
C MET A 234 -0.69 -2.55 3.30
N VAL A 235 -0.82 -1.64 2.37
CA VAL A 235 -1.15 -0.23 2.62
C VAL A 235 -2.61 0.03 2.28
N VAL A 236 -3.32 0.75 3.16
CA VAL A 236 -4.74 1.08 2.99
C VAL A 236 -4.93 2.58 3.16
N ASN A 237 -5.84 3.18 2.40
CA ASN A 237 -6.21 4.58 2.57
C ASN A 237 -6.68 4.82 4.02
N THR A 238 -6.06 5.78 4.71
CA THR A 238 -6.29 6.02 6.14
C THR A 238 -7.75 6.33 6.45
N ARG A 239 -8.40 7.16 5.63
CA ARG A 239 -9.82 7.49 5.83
C ARG A 239 -10.72 6.28 5.60
N THR A 240 -10.47 5.52 4.55
CA THR A 240 -11.22 4.27 4.28
C THR A 240 -11.12 3.32 5.46
N LEU A 241 -9.91 3.15 6.02
CA LEU A 241 -9.66 2.27 7.16
C LEU A 241 -10.34 2.77 8.44
N HIS A 242 -10.27 4.08 8.70
CA HIS A 242 -10.92 4.72 9.85
C HIS A 242 -12.44 4.57 9.80
N ASP A 243 -13.04 4.85 8.65
CA ASP A 243 -14.49 4.81 8.45
C ASP A 243 -15.02 3.36 8.38
N ASN A 244 -14.14 2.38 8.09
CA ASN A 244 -14.50 0.98 7.90
C ASN A 244 -13.48 0.04 8.60
N PRO A 245 -13.47 -0.03 9.93
CA PRO A 245 -12.54 -0.88 10.68
C PRO A 245 -12.71 -2.38 10.38
N ALA A 246 -13.86 -2.78 9.85
CA ALA A 246 -14.12 -4.14 9.36
C ALA A 246 -13.11 -4.57 8.26
N LEU A 247 -12.70 -3.63 7.38
CA LEU A 247 -11.72 -3.88 6.34
C LEU A 247 -10.36 -4.27 6.93
N GLY A 248 -9.86 -3.49 7.90
CA GLY A 248 -8.60 -3.77 8.57
C GLY A 248 -8.59 -5.13 9.27
N LYS A 249 -9.69 -5.47 9.97
CA LYS A 249 -9.84 -6.78 10.63
C LYS A 249 -9.86 -7.92 9.62
N ALA A 250 -10.59 -7.77 8.51
CA ALA A 250 -10.71 -8.81 7.50
C ALA A 250 -9.37 -9.07 6.77
N LEU A 251 -8.67 -8.02 6.35
CA LEU A 251 -7.37 -8.14 5.69
C LEU A 251 -6.33 -8.77 6.62
N THR A 252 -6.23 -8.29 7.87
CA THR A 252 -5.25 -8.80 8.84
C THR A 252 -5.56 -10.24 9.23
N GLY A 253 -6.83 -10.58 9.42
CA GLY A 253 -7.22 -11.96 9.74
C GLY A 253 -6.94 -12.94 8.61
N ALA A 254 -7.26 -12.57 7.36
CA ALA A 254 -6.96 -13.39 6.19
C ALA A 254 -5.45 -13.59 6.01
N TRP A 255 -4.65 -12.53 6.19
CA TRP A 255 -3.20 -12.60 6.09
C TRP A 255 -2.60 -13.61 7.08
N PHE A 256 -2.89 -13.45 8.37
CA PHE A 256 -2.27 -14.32 9.38
C PHE A 256 -2.81 -15.75 9.40
N GLU A 257 -4.00 -16.01 8.89
CA GLU A 257 -4.46 -17.37 8.63
C GLU A 257 -3.59 -18.06 7.59
N ILE A 258 -3.24 -17.35 6.51
CA ILE A 258 -2.37 -17.91 5.47
C ILE A 258 -0.93 -18.04 5.97
N MET A 259 -0.43 -17.09 6.76
CA MET A 259 0.90 -17.18 7.37
C MET A 259 1.00 -18.41 8.28
N GLN A 260 -0.02 -18.69 9.08
CA GLN A 260 -0.07 -19.90 9.90
C GLN A 260 -0.07 -21.17 9.03
N LEU A 261 -0.82 -21.15 7.91
CA LEU A 261 -0.83 -22.27 6.97
C LEU A 261 0.53 -22.48 6.32
N MET A 262 1.20 -21.40 5.88
CA MET A 262 2.53 -21.48 5.25
C MET A 262 3.64 -21.93 6.20
N HIS A 263 3.54 -21.58 7.47
CA HIS A 263 4.50 -21.99 8.50
C HIS A 263 4.35 -23.47 8.90
N GLY A 264 3.22 -24.09 8.60
CA GLY A 264 2.92 -25.47 8.94
C GLY A 264 3.65 -26.50 8.07
N THR A 265 3.59 -27.76 8.51
CA THR A 265 4.15 -28.91 7.79
C THR A 265 3.08 -29.91 7.34
N SER A 266 1.81 -29.60 7.57
CA SER A 266 0.68 -30.45 7.22
C SER A 266 0.54 -30.63 5.69
N PRO A 267 -0.20 -31.64 5.22
CA PRO A 267 -0.55 -31.77 3.80
C PRO A 267 -1.17 -30.51 3.23
N ASP A 268 -2.04 -29.83 3.98
CA ASP A 268 -2.67 -28.56 3.56
C ASP A 268 -1.65 -27.44 3.41
N SER A 269 -0.65 -27.38 4.30
CA SER A 269 0.46 -26.43 4.21
C SER A 269 1.28 -26.65 2.94
N GLN A 270 1.60 -27.91 2.62
CA GLN A 270 2.33 -28.25 1.40
C GLN A 270 1.49 -27.94 0.13
N ALA A 271 0.19 -28.22 0.17
CA ALA A 271 -0.72 -27.90 -0.92
C ALA A 271 -0.82 -26.38 -1.15
N ALA A 272 -0.90 -25.58 -0.08
CA ALA A 272 -0.91 -24.13 -0.15
C ALA A 272 0.38 -23.57 -0.78
N LEU A 273 1.53 -24.00 -0.28
CA LEU A 273 2.83 -23.59 -0.81
C LEU A 273 2.99 -23.99 -2.29
N THR A 274 2.54 -25.22 -2.66
CA THR A 274 2.57 -25.71 -4.05
C THR A 274 1.68 -24.87 -4.97
N SER A 275 0.49 -24.47 -4.48
CA SER A 275 -0.42 -23.61 -5.23
C SER A 275 0.19 -22.23 -5.49
N MET A 276 0.80 -21.63 -4.46
CA MET A 276 1.49 -20.34 -4.59
C MET A 276 2.73 -20.44 -5.49
N ALA A 277 3.51 -21.50 -5.39
CA ALA A 277 4.64 -21.78 -6.27
C ALA A 277 4.20 -21.81 -7.75
N LYS A 278 3.17 -22.57 -8.05
CA LYS A 278 2.63 -22.65 -9.43
C LYS A 278 2.15 -21.28 -9.93
N ALA A 279 1.49 -20.52 -9.07
CA ALA A 279 0.99 -19.18 -9.43
C ALA A 279 2.11 -18.16 -9.64
N SER A 280 3.29 -18.35 -8.98
CA SER A 280 4.50 -17.54 -9.19
C SER A 280 5.40 -18.04 -10.33
N GLY A 281 4.98 -19.10 -11.06
CA GLY A 281 5.73 -19.62 -12.20
C GLY A 281 6.87 -20.57 -11.86
N THR A 282 6.94 -21.11 -10.61
CA THR A 282 8.00 -22.02 -10.18
C THR A 282 7.43 -23.30 -9.53
N ASP A 283 8.29 -24.23 -9.15
CA ASP A 283 7.93 -25.40 -8.35
C ASP A 283 8.01 -25.12 -6.84
N LEU A 284 7.59 -26.08 -6.04
CA LEU A 284 7.59 -25.95 -4.58
C LEU A 284 9.00 -25.72 -4.01
N ALA A 285 10.03 -26.37 -4.57
CA ALA A 285 11.41 -26.22 -4.10
C ALA A 285 11.92 -24.79 -4.42
N GLY A 286 11.69 -24.32 -5.63
CA GLY A 286 12.02 -22.96 -6.07
C GLY A 286 11.31 -21.89 -5.22
N TYR A 287 10.02 -22.06 -4.98
CA TYR A 287 9.27 -21.11 -4.14
C TYR A 287 9.78 -21.08 -2.69
N LYS A 288 10.05 -22.24 -2.09
CA LYS A 288 10.66 -22.30 -0.76
C LYS A 288 12.04 -21.64 -0.71
N SER A 289 12.84 -21.79 -1.77
CA SER A 289 14.13 -21.10 -1.91
C SER A 289 13.95 -19.58 -1.97
N GLN A 290 12.98 -19.08 -2.73
CA GLN A 290 12.65 -17.65 -2.80
C GLN A 290 12.17 -17.13 -1.43
N LEU A 291 11.28 -17.85 -0.75
CA LEU A 291 10.81 -17.48 0.59
C LEU A 291 11.93 -17.48 1.64
N SER A 292 12.98 -18.28 1.47
CA SER A 292 14.12 -18.28 2.40
C SER A 292 14.95 -17.00 2.35
N THR A 293 14.77 -16.20 1.30
CA THR A 293 15.38 -14.86 1.13
C THR A 293 14.42 -13.70 1.51
N THR A 294 13.30 -14.05 2.14
CA THR A 294 12.32 -13.11 2.65
C THR A 294 12.12 -13.37 4.14
N ALA A 295 12.33 -12.35 4.98
CA ALA A 295 12.11 -12.46 6.42
C ALA A 295 10.61 -12.31 6.74
N LEU A 296 9.82 -13.33 6.36
CA LEU A 296 8.37 -13.35 6.57
C LEU A 296 8.01 -13.40 8.07
N PHE A 297 7.02 -12.61 8.45
CA PHE A 297 6.43 -12.64 9.78
C PHE A 297 5.27 -13.63 9.81
N TYR A 298 5.55 -14.87 10.15
CA TYR A 298 4.55 -15.94 10.19
C TYR A 298 3.53 -15.80 11.32
N THR A 299 3.85 -15.03 12.35
CA THR A 299 2.94 -14.79 13.46
C THR A 299 2.62 -13.30 13.61
N PRO A 300 1.41 -12.95 14.11
CA PRO A 300 1.07 -11.57 14.40
C PRO A 300 2.06 -10.91 15.38
N GLN A 301 2.63 -11.68 16.32
CA GLN A 301 3.60 -11.15 17.29
C GLN A 301 4.89 -10.71 16.61
N GLN A 302 5.43 -11.51 15.67
CA GLN A 302 6.63 -11.13 14.91
C GLN A 302 6.42 -9.82 14.13
N ALA A 303 5.29 -9.70 13.44
CA ALA A 303 4.95 -8.47 12.72
C ALA A 303 4.78 -7.27 13.66
N LEU A 304 4.15 -7.49 14.83
CA LEU A 304 3.97 -6.45 15.84
C LEU A 304 5.31 -5.98 16.39
N ASP A 305 6.20 -6.91 16.77
CA ASP A 305 7.52 -6.61 17.34
C ASP A 305 8.36 -5.79 16.34
N PHE A 306 8.30 -6.13 15.08
CA PHE A 306 8.99 -5.39 14.03
C PHE A 306 8.38 -4.00 13.81
N ALA A 307 7.05 -3.91 13.65
CA ALA A 307 6.36 -2.65 13.39
C ALA A 307 6.47 -1.64 14.57
N THR A 308 6.62 -2.13 15.81
CA THR A 308 6.79 -1.31 17.00
C THR A 308 8.25 -1.11 17.42
N SER A 309 9.18 -1.66 16.64
CA SER A 309 10.62 -1.53 16.91
C SER A 309 11.08 -0.07 16.90
N PRO A 310 11.95 0.35 17.84
CA PRO A 310 12.54 1.69 17.84
C PRO A 310 13.45 1.95 16.62
N ASN A 311 13.75 0.93 15.82
CA ASN A 311 14.52 1.07 14.59
C ASN A 311 13.63 1.51 13.39
N MET A 312 12.33 1.24 13.43
CA MET A 312 11.40 1.59 12.35
C MET A 312 11.48 3.09 11.95
N PRO A 313 11.37 4.05 12.87
CA PRO A 313 11.53 5.47 12.55
C PRO A 313 12.90 5.82 11.96
N LYS A 314 13.98 5.15 12.41
CA LYS A 314 15.34 5.38 11.90
C LYS A 314 15.50 4.90 10.46
N ILE A 315 14.96 3.71 10.15
CA ILE A 315 14.94 3.17 8.79
C ILE A 315 14.18 4.13 7.87
N MET A 316 12.99 4.54 8.26
CA MET A 316 12.17 5.44 7.45
C MET A 316 12.79 6.84 7.31
N THR A 317 13.56 7.31 8.28
CA THR A 317 14.34 8.55 8.14
C THR A 317 15.40 8.43 7.04
N ARG A 318 16.10 7.29 6.96
CA ARG A 318 17.08 7.02 5.90
C ARG A 318 16.42 6.92 4.52
N VAL A 319 15.30 6.20 4.44
CA VAL A 319 14.51 6.10 3.21
C VAL A 319 14.01 7.47 2.76
N ALA A 320 13.53 8.31 3.67
CA ALA A 320 13.08 9.66 3.37
C ALA A 320 14.24 10.56 2.88
N GLN A 321 15.44 10.43 3.46
CA GLN A 321 16.62 11.16 3.00
C GLN A 321 17.00 10.75 1.58
N PHE A 322 17.10 9.46 1.31
CA PHE A 322 17.33 8.95 -0.05
C PHE A 322 16.28 9.49 -1.02
N SER A 323 15.00 9.39 -0.66
CA SER A 323 13.90 9.85 -1.51
C SER A 323 13.97 11.35 -1.80
N PHE A 324 14.40 12.15 -0.84
CA PHE A 324 14.61 13.59 -1.02
C PHE A 324 15.80 13.88 -1.96
N ASP A 325 16.93 13.22 -1.74
CA ASP A 325 18.16 13.41 -2.52
C ASP A 325 17.96 13.07 -4.01
N HIS A 326 16.99 12.16 -4.30
CA HIS A 326 16.59 11.77 -5.65
C HIS A 326 15.35 12.53 -6.19
N GLY A 327 14.84 13.51 -5.45
CA GLY A 327 13.69 14.32 -5.89
C GLY A 327 12.34 13.60 -5.86
N LEU A 328 12.25 12.42 -5.19
CA LEU A 328 11.06 11.57 -5.16
C LEU A 328 9.94 12.10 -4.25
N LEU A 329 10.25 13.04 -3.38
CA LEU A 329 9.26 13.70 -2.53
C LEU A 329 8.54 14.87 -3.23
N GLY A 330 8.78 15.03 -4.54
CA GLY A 330 8.21 16.09 -5.38
C GLY A 330 9.07 17.35 -5.43
N LYS A 331 8.96 18.11 -6.54
CA LYS A 331 9.77 19.30 -6.82
C LYS A 331 9.67 20.41 -5.79
N GLY A 332 8.61 20.42 -4.96
CA GLY A 332 8.39 21.43 -3.92
C GLY A 332 8.81 20.98 -2.51
N ALA A 333 9.36 19.78 -2.35
CA ALA A 333 9.80 19.29 -1.06
C ALA A 333 11.00 20.11 -0.54
N PRO A 334 10.91 20.78 0.62
CA PRO A 334 11.99 21.62 1.13
C PRO A 334 13.13 20.82 1.78
N ASN A 335 12.87 19.60 2.19
CA ASN A 335 13.82 18.68 2.85
C ASN A 335 13.23 17.26 2.93
N ALA A 336 14.02 16.31 3.40
CA ALA A 336 13.63 14.91 3.58
C ALA A 336 12.40 14.70 4.51
N GLY A 337 12.11 15.66 5.37
CA GLY A 337 10.96 15.64 6.25
C GLY A 337 9.69 16.28 5.68
N ALA A 338 9.60 16.56 4.38
CA ALA A 338 8.45 17.20 3.75
C ALA A 338 7.14 16.42 3.99
N VAL A 339 7.20 15.11 3.99
CA VAL A 339 6.12 14.19 4.33
C VAL A 339 6.28 13.72 5.77
N GLY A 340 5.21 13.82 6.57
CA GLY A 340 5.16 13.31 7.92
C GLY A 340 4.82 11.82 7.94
N MET A 341 5.52 11.08 8.78
CA MET A 341 5.29 9.66 9.03
C MET A 341 5.00 9.44 10.52
N ALA A 342 3.90 8.76 10.84
CA ALA A 342 3.53 8.42 12.21
C ALA A 342 3.82 6.95 12.49
N PHE A 343 4.31 6.67 13.71
CA PHE A 343 4.63 5.34 14.19
C PHE A 343 3.95 5.10 15.56
N ASP A 344 4.06 3.86 16.06
CA ASP A 344 3.56 3.51 17.39
C ASP A 344 4.11 4.47 18.48
N ASN A 345 3.42 4.53 19.62
CA ASN A 345 3.81 5.37 20.77
C ASN A 345 3.92 6.88 20.46
N ASN A 346 3.11 7.38 19.50
CA ASN A 346 3.07 8.79 19.10
C ASN A 346 4.41 9.33 18.55
N VAL A 347 5.29 8.45 18.08
CA VAL A 347 6.50 8.86 17.40
C VAL A 347 6.16 9.39 16.00
N THR A 348 6.74 10.52 15.65
CA THR A 348 6.57 11.14 14.32
C THR A 348 7.92 11.52 13.75
N VAL A 349 8.14 11.20 12.49
CA VAL A 349 9.27 11.64 11.68
C VAL A 349 8.74 12.56 10.57
N GLY A 350 9.48 13.64 10.28
CA GLY A 350 9.09 14.61 9.27
C GLY A 350 8.02 15.61 9.75
N ASN A 351 7.26 16.15 8.80
CA ASN A 351 6.31 17.24 9.03
C ASN A 351 5.02 16.77 9.70
N LYS A 352 4.87 17.06 10.98
CA LYS A 352 3.66 16.72 11.77
C LYS A 352 2.36 17.30 11.21
N ASN A 353 2.45 18.41 10.47
CA ASN A 353 1.28 19.04 9.85
C ASN A 353 0.94 18.46 8.48
N ASN A 354 1.79 17.56 7.95
CA ASN A 354 1.58 16.86 6.68
C ASN A 354 1.78 15.34 6.86
N LEU A 355 1.10 14.75 7.84
CA LEU A 355 1.11 13.31 8.08
C LEU A 355 0.38 12.59 6.93
N LYS A 356 1.12 11.78 6.16
CA LYS A 356 0.59 11.06 4.99
C LYS A 356 0.94 9.57 4.95
N LEU A 357 1.84 9.12 5.83
CA LEU A 357 2.13 7.69 5.99
C LEU A 357 2.09 7.32 7.47
N ARG A 358 1.34 6.27 7.80
CA ARG A 358 1.14 5.79 9.16
C ARG A 358 1.51 4.33 9.25
N PHE A 359 2.37 3.98 10.18
CA PHE A 359 2.62 2.59 10.57
C PHE A 359 1.76 2.31 11.80
N ASP A 360 0.55 1.79 11.56
CA ASP A 360 -0.45 1.57 12.62
C ASP A 360 -0.57 0.07 12.95
N PRO A 361 0.00 -0.38 14.08
CA PRO A 361 -0.03 -1.79 14.47
C PRO A 361 -1.36 -2.25 15.09
N THR A 362 -2.40 -1.41 15.11
CA THR A 362 -3.66 -1.68 15.83
C THR A 362 -4.25 -3.03 15.46
N TYR A 363 -4.39 -3.34 14.18
CA TYR A 363 -5.02 -4.60 13.74
C TYR A 363 -4.10 -5.80 13.93
N VAL A 364 -2.80 -5.63 13.73
CA VAL A 364 -1.80 -6.67 14.01
C VAL A 364 -1.77 -6.98 15.52
N ARG A 365 -1.90 -5.96 16.37
CA ARG A 365 -2.01 -6.11 17.83
C ARG A 365 -3.29 -6.87 18.23
N LEU A 366 -4.42 -6.60 17.58
CA LEU A 366 -5.65 -7.37 17.77
C LEU A 366 -5.45 -8.84 17.38
N ALA A 367 -4.77 -9.10 16.26
CA ALA A 367 -4.43 -10.46 15.84
C ALA A 367 -3.54 -11.18 16.86
N ALA A 368 -2.49 -10.52 17.35
CA ALA A 368 -1.59 -11.07 18.37
C ALA A 368 -2.30 -11.40 19.70
N GLN A 369 -3.38 -10.68 20.00
CA GLN A 369 -4.22 -10.91 21.18
C GLN A 369 -5.36 -11.91 20.94
N GLY A 370 -5.50 -12.49 19.73
CA GLY A 370 -6.61 -13.38 19.37
C GLY A 370 -7.99 -12.69 19.34
N LYS A 371 -8.03 -11.39 19.04
CA LYS A 371 -9.26 -10.56 19.07
C LYS A 371 -9.79 -10.20 17.68
N LEU A 372 -9.34 -10.87 16.62
CA LEU A 372 -9.91 -10.75 15.28
C LEU A 372 -11.05 -11.73 15.03
#